data_bcadc70040f794af1ff6c0e312b0a797
#
_entry.id   bcadc70040f794af1ff6c0e312b0a797
#
_cell.length_a   1.000
_cell.length_b   1.000
_cell.length_c   1.000
_cell.angle_alpha   90.00
_cell.angle_beta   90.00
_cell.angle_gamma   90.00
#
_symmetry.space_group_name_H-M   'P 1'
#
loop_
_entity.id
_entity.type
_entity.pdbx_description
1 polymer ?
#
loop_
_entity_poly.entity_id
_entity_poly.type
_entity_poly.pdbx_seq_one_letter_code
_entity_poly.pdbx_strand_id
1 'polypeptide(L)'
;MDFINIVLASDDNYAQHTAVTMASVLHNTKSPRKIFFFLIDDEIKPENKLKITKTVENMHGNIKFVKIKNNDLNNCYVSGELSRASYFRLDISNILSEKIKKIIYLDCDLLVYADIAELWALDMQEKPLAAACDLGIMASGRLRDQKNNYIGLAYDAPYFNAGVLVMDLQLWRLGNYAVDVIALASDNKFPNHDQDALNKFFMNKWQEIPLKWNVIPPVFNLFVKILLKNELRKKAIEAKLNPAIFHYAGGYKPWEYKVYTGFNEGYYKYLAMTEFRDSIMPQFDKRRKNRSINRQIFRLRLADFWAKLFS
;
A
#
# COMPACT_ATOMS: atom_id res chain seq x y z
N MET A 1 7.10 22.35 -14.64
CA MET A 1 5.87 21.55 -14.43
C MET A 1 6.00 20.87 -13.08
N ASP A 2 5.00 21.04 -12.22
CA ASP A 2 5.04 20.36 -10.94
C ASP A 2 4.51 18.93 -11.12
N PHE A 3 5.36 17.94 -10.91
CA PHE A 3 5.01 16.53 -10.99
C PHE A 3 4.35 16.06 -9.70
N ILE A 4 3.44 15.11 -9.83
CA ILE A 4 2.98 14.25 -8.74
C ILE A 4 3.98 13.10 -8.66
N ASN A 5 4.83 13.14 -7.64
CA ASN A 5 5.89 12.15 -7.44
C ASN A 5 5.32 10.94 -6.68
N ILE A 6 5.36 9.78 -7.30
CA ILE A 6 4.89 8.52 -6.71
C ILE A 6 6.05 7.56 -6.58
N VAL A 7 6.22 6.98 -5.40
CA VAL A 7 7.28 6.01 -5.11
C VAL A 7 6.67 4.64 -4.89
N LEU A 8 7.24 3.63 -5.53
CA LEU A 8 6.98 2.21 -5.26
C LEU A 8 8.31 1.50 -5.02
N ALA A 9 8.27 0.34 -4.37
CA ALA A 9 9.43 -0.52 -4.20
C ALA A 9 9.07 -1.94 -4.63
N SER A 10 9.89 -2.57 -5.48
CA SER A 10 9.58 -3.87 -6.06
C SER A 10 10.82 -4.72 -6.27
N ASP A 11 10.67 -6.02 -6.04
CA ASP A 11 11.55 -7.06 -6.57
C ASP A 11 11.03 -7.58 -7.92
N ASP A 12 11.75 -8.54 -8.51
CA ASP A 12 11.38 -9.15 -9.80
C ASP A 12 10.06 -9.94 -9.74
N ASN A 13 9.73 -10.55 -8.59
CA ASN A 13 8.51 -11.32 -8.42
C ASN A 13 7.26 -10.44 -8.45
N TYR A 14 7.39 -9.19 -7.99
CA TYR A 14 6.31 -8.21 -7.96
C TYR A 14 6.27 -7.27 -9.18
N ALA A 15 7.18 -7.42 -10.14
CA ALA A 15 7.28 -6.55 -11.32
C ALA A 15 5.95 -6.41 -12.10
N GLN A 16 5.24 -7.52 -12.33
CA GLN A 16 3.91 -7.52 -12.95
C GLN A 16 2.90 -6.71 -12.14
N HIS A 17 2.85 -6.93 -10.82
CA HIS A 17 1.87 -6.30 -9.93
C HIS A 17 2.14 -4.80 -9.80
N THR A 18 3.42 -4.43 -9.77
CA THR A 18 3.88 -3.03 -9.84
C THR A 18 3.38 -2.34 -11.12
N ALA A 19 3.51 -2.99 -12.27
CA ALA A 19 2.98 -2.46 -13.53
C ALA A 19 1.47 -2.29 -13.50
N VAL A 20 0.73 -3.22 -12.89
CA VAL A 20 -0.74 -3.14 -12.71
C VAL A 20 -1.12 -1.96 -11.81
N THR A 21 -0.42 -1.77 -10.69
CA THR A 21 -0.62 -0.61 -9.82
C THR A 21 -0.38 0.70 -10.57
N MET A 22 0.74 0.83 -11.29
CA MET A 22 1.05 2.03 -12.08
C MET A 22 0.02 2.28 -13.19
N ALA A 23 -0.41 1.22 -13.90
CA ALA A 23 -1.45 1.33 -14.92
C ALA A 23 -2.77 1.82 -14.33
N SER A 24 -3.15 1.38 -13.13
CA SER A 24 -4.36 1.85 -12.45
C SER A 24 -4.28 3.34 -12.08
N VAL A 25 -3.12 3.83 -11.66
CA VAL A 25 -2.88 5.27 -11.42
C VAL A 25 -3.06 6.06 -12.71
N LEU A 26 -2.36 5.65 -13.78
CA LEU A 26 -2.35 6.38 -15.05
C LEU A 26 -3.71 6.37 -15.74
N HIS A 27 -4.47 5.28 -15.63
CA HIS A 27 -5.80 5.16 -16.20
C HIS A 27 -6.83 6.10 -15.55
N ASN A 28 -6.71 6.32 -14.24
CA ASN A 28 -7.72 7.06 -13.47
C ASN A 28 -7.31 8.51 -13.14
N THR A 29 -6.12 8.96 -13.54
CA THR A 29 -5.75 10.37 -13.41
C THR A 29 -6.15 11.17 -14.64
N LYS A 30 -6.58 12.43 -14.42
CA LYS A 30 -6.87 13.39 -15.49
C LYS A 30 -5.62 13.92 -16.20
N SER A 31 -4.45 13.75 -15.60
CA SER A 31 -3.19 14.33 -16.07
C SER A 31 -2.02 13.33 -15.99
N PRO A 32 -2.03 12.24 -16.79
CA PRO A 32 -1.00 11.19 -16.70
C PRO A 32 0.41 11.73 -16.92
N ARG A 33 0.60 12.74 -17.82
CA ARG A 33 1.91 13.37 -18.07
C ARG A 33 2.51 14.08 -16.85
N LYS A 34 1.69 14.40 -15.83
CA LYS A 34 2.16 14.95 -14.56
C LYS A 34 2.56 13.88 -13.55
N ILE A 35 2.30 12.60 -13.83
CA ILE A 35 2.71 11.50 -12.94
C ILE A 35 4.17 11.15 -13.20
N PHE A 36 4.97 11.14 -12.15
CA PHE A 36 6.36 10.69 -12.18
C PHE A 36 6.56 9.58 -11.16
N PHE A 37 6.82 8.37 -11.65
CA PHE A 37 7.12 7.22 -10.81
C PHE A 37 8.62 7.13 -10.52
N PHE A 38 8.95 6.96 -9.25
CA PHE A 38 10.24 6.48 -8.78
C PHE A 38 10.06 5.03 -8.33
N LEU A 39 10.60 4.08 -9.09
CA LEU A 39 10.56 2.68 -8.72
C LEU A 39 11.88 2.27 -8.07
N ILE A 40 11.82 1.99 -6.76
CA ILE A 40 12.96 1.46 -6.03
C ILE A 40 13.16 0.02 -6.48
N ASP A 41 14.33 -0.24 -7.07
CA ASP A 41 14.68 -1.45 -7.78
C ASP A 41 15.43 -2.42 -6.85
N ASP A 42 14.73 -3.48 -6.40
CA ASP A 42 15.32 -4.60 -5.69
C ASP A 42 15.56 -5.77 -6.66
N GLU A 43 16.56 -5.62 -7.52
CA GLU A 43 17.03 -6.64 -8.47
C GLU A 43 15.99 -7.05 -9.53
N ILE A 44 15.13 -6.13 -9.98
CA ILE A 44 14.20 -6.38 -11.09
C ILE A 44 15.02 -6.68 -12.36
N LYS A 45 14.68 -7.76 -13.05
CA LYS A 45 15.35 -8.17 -14.29
C LYS A 45 15.17 -7.15 -15.42
N PRO A 46 16.16 -7.03 -16.34
CA PRO A 46 16.11 -6.05 -17.44
C PRO A 46 14.85 -6.16 -18.30
N GLU A 47 14.39 -7.39 -18.60
CA GLU A 47 13.18 -7.63 -19.37
C GLU A 47 11.92 -7.12 -18.68
N ASN A 48 11.82 -7.27 -17.35
CA ASN A 48 10.70 -6.77 -16.55
C ASN A 48 10.76 -5.24 -16.42
N LYS A 49 11.94 -4.66 -16.26
CA LYS A 49 12.12 -3.19 -16.30
C LYS A 49 11.64 -2.61 -17.63
N LEU A 50 11.98 -3.26 -18.75
CA LEU A 50 11.55 -2.82 -20.08
C LEU A 50 10.01 -2.87 -20.20
N LYS A 51 9.37 -3.94 -19.71
CA LYS A 51 7.90 -4.05 -19.73
C LYS A 51 7.25 -2.99 -18.86
N ILE A 52 7.76 -2.73 -17.64
CA ILE A 52 7.25 -1.67 -16.77
C ILE A 52 7.39 -0.30 -17.45
N THR A 53 8.58 -0.01 -18.00
CA THR A 53 8.84 1.26 -18.71
C THR A 53 7.85 1.46 -19.85
N LYS A 54 7.70 0.48 -20.75
CA LYS A 54 6.75 0.55 -21.86
C LYS A 54 5.31 0.72 -21.39
N THR A 55 4.90 0.04 -20.32
CA THR A 55 3.57 0.21 -19.74
C THR A 55 3.32 1.66 -19.33
N VAL A 56 4.27 2.27 -18.62
CA VAL A 56 4.15 3.65 -18.13
C VAL A 56 4.18 4.65 -19.28
N GLU A 57 5.11 4.50 -20.23
CA GLU A 57 5.28 5.40 -21.38
C GLU A 57 4.08 5.35 -22.34
N ASN A 58 3.56 4.15 -22.64
CA ASN A 58 2.38 3.96 -23.48
C ASN A 58 1.13 4.62 -22.88
N MET A 59 1.09 4.77 -21.55
CA MET A 59 0.03 5.48 -20.82
C MET A 59 0.40 6.94 -20.49
N HIS A 60 1.43 7.49 -21.14
CA HIS A 60 1.89 8.87 -21.01
C HIS A 60 2.40 9.28 -19.64
N GLY A 61 2.80 8.35 -18.78
CA GLY A 61 3.46 8.60 -17.51
C GLY A 61 4.97 8.74 -17.65
N ASN A 62 5.64 9.03 -16.54
CA ASN A 62 7.10 9.10 -16.47
C ASN A 62 7.61 8.13 -15.42
N ILE A 63 8.76 7.50 -15.63
CA ILE A 63 9.35 6.55 -14.68
C ILE A 63 10.86 6.68 -14.60
N LYS A 64 11.39 6.49 -13.39
CA LYS A 64 12.81 6.34 -13.10
C LYS A 64 13.04 5.21 -12.12
N PHE A 65 13.91 4.27 -12.45
CA PHE A 65 14.40 3.26 -11.52
C PHE A 65 15.46 3.85 -10.61
N VAL A 66 15.37 3.54 -9.32
CA VAL A 66 16.28 4.06 -8.29
C VAL A 66 16.83 2.88 -7.50
N LYS A 67 18.15 2.79 -7.38
CA LYS A 67 18.83 1.75 -6.58
C LYS A 67 19.07 2.24 -5.16
N ILE A 68 18.88 1.37 -4.19
CA ILE A 68 19.27 1.60 -2.80
C ILE A 68 20.74 1.32 -2.63
N LYS A 69 21.42 2.21 -1.91
CA LYS A 69 22.83 2.07 -1.53
C LYS A 69 22.99 1.80 -0.02
N ASN A 70 21.92 1.89 0.75
CA ASN A 70 21.97 1.77 2.20
C ASN A 70 21.98 0.29 2.63
N ASN A 71 23.06 -0.13 3.28
CA ASN A 71 23.24 -1.48 3.78
C ASN A 71 22.52 -1.72 5.13
N ASP A 72 22.13 -0.67 5.85
CA ASP A 72 21.52 -0.80 7.19
C ASP A 72 20.18 -1.53 7.14
N LEU A 73 19.45 -1.40 6.01
CA LEU A 73 18.22 -2.14 5.77
C LEU A 73 18.39 -3.67 5.68
N ASN A 74 19.62 -4.16 5.49
CA ASN A 74 19.90 -5.59 5.50
C ASN A 74 19.78 -6.20 6.90
N ASN A 75 19.85 -5.39 7.95
CA ASN A 75 19.76 -5.82 9.34
C ASN A 75 18.30 -5.89 9.83
N CYS A 76 17.33 -5.37 9.05
CA CYS A 76 15.94 -5.40 9.43
C CYS A 76 15.38 -6.82 9.40
N TYR A 77 14.56 -7.16 10.40
CA TYR A 77 13.94 -8.48 10.53
C TYR A 77 12.89 -8.71 9.44
N VAL A 78 13.05 -9.77 8.66
CA VAL A 78 12.12 -10.20 7.61
C VAL A 78 11.51 -11.53 7.98
N SER A 79 10.19 -11.66 7.87
CA SER A 79 9.47 -12.92 8.09
C SER A 79 8.19 -13.03 7.25
N GLY A 80 7.75 -14.26 7.01
CA GLY A 80 6.50 -14.51 6.27
C GLY A 80 6.61 -14.22 4.78
N GLU A 81 5.62 -13.52 4.23
CA GLU A 81 5.50 -13.19 2.81
C GLU A 81 6.11 -11.81 2.46
N LEU A 82 6.69 -11.10 3.45
CA LEU A 82 7.25 -9.78 3.25
C LEU A 82 8.70 -9.88 2.75
N SER A 83 9.00 -9.13 1.70
CA SER A 83 10.36 -8.97 1.21
C SER A 83 11.05 -7.78 1.88
N ARG A 84 12.38 -7.70 1.73
CA ARG A 84 13.17 -6.54 2.16
C ARG A 84 12.67 -5.23 1.52
N ALA A 85 12.05 -5.31 0.34
CA ALA A 85 11.51 -4.16 -0.36
C ALA A 85 10.49 -3.35 0.47
N SER A 86 9.80 -3.98 1.44
CA SER A 86 8.89 -3.25 2.34
C SER A 86 9.59 -2.22 3.22
N TYR A 87 10.85 -2.47 3.61
CA TYR A 87 11.63 -1.53 4.42
C TYR A 87 12.18 -0.33 3.62
N PHE A 88 12.21 -0.41 2.29
CA PHE A 88 12.77 0.67 1.46
C PHE A 88 12.01 1.99 1.61
N ARG A 89 10.71 1.93 1.99
CA ARG A 89 9.93 3.13 2.29
C ARG A 89 10.50 3.97 3.43
N LEU A 90 11.29 3.37 4.33
CA LEU A 90 11.90 4.07 5.46
C LEU A 90 13.04 5.00 5.04
N ASP A 91 13.70 4.72 3.90
CA ASP A 91 14.90 5.44 3.44
C ASP A 91 14.64 6.40 2.26
N ILE A 92 13.39 6.55 1.83
CA ILE A 92 13.03 7.35 0.64
C ILE A 92 13.60 8.78 0.69
N SER A 93 13.63 9.40 1.85
CA SER A 93 14.14 10.76 2.01
C SER A 93 15.63 10.89 1.69
N ASN A 94 16.41 9.82 1.88
CA ASN A 94 17.85 9.76 1.55
C ASN A 94 18.07 9.28 0.11
N ILE A 95 17.19 8.43 -0.42
CA ILE A 95 17.29 7.86 -1.77
C ILE A 95 16.99 8.92 -2.83
N LEU A 96 15.97 9.75 -2.62
CA LEU A 96 15.54 10.74 -3.59
C LEU A 96 16.27 12.09 -3.44
N SER A 97 16.46 12.77 -4.59
CA SER A 97 17.06 14.10 -4.62
C SER A 97 16.36 15.08 -3.70
N GLU A 98 17.10 15.98 -3.05
CA GLU A 98 16.60 17.06 -2.17
C GLU A 98 15.61 17.99 -2.86
N LYS A 99 15.64 18.07 -4.20
CA LYS A 99 14.65 18.82 -4.99
C LYS A 99 13.24 18.26 -4.86
N ILE A 100 13.09 16.96 -4.50
CA ILE A 100 11.80 16.32 -4.31
C ILE A 100 11.39 16.51 -2.85
N LYS A 101 10.35 17.32 -2.65
CA LYS A 101 9.91 17.76 -1.33
C LYS A 101 8.75 16.91 -0.78
N LYS A 102 7.89 16.39 -1.65
CA LYS A 102 6.70 15.62 -1.31
C LYS A 102 6.60 14.40 -2.22
N ILE A 103 6.10 13.29 -1.69
CA ILE A 103 5.80 12.08 -2.47
C ILE A 103 4.51 11.42 -1.97
N ILE A 104 3.93 10.57 -2.82
CA ILE A 104 3.00 9.52 -2.42
C ILE A 104 3.75 8.20 -2.54
N TYR A 105 3.83 7.42 -1.46
CA TYR A 105 4.29 6.05 -1.50
C TYR A 105 3.08 5.11 -1.69
N LEU A 106 3.23 4.13 -2.59
CA LEU A 106 2.24 3.10 -2.85
C LEU A 106 2.88 1.72 -2.80
N ASP A 107 2.25 0.77 -2.10
CA ASP A 107 2.58 -0.65 -2.23
C ASP A 107 2.26 -1.16 -3.64
N CYS A 108 2.89 -2.26 -4.05
CA CYS A 108 2.74 -2.82 -5.40
C CYS A 108 1.49 -3.71 -5.57
N ASP A 109 0.71 -3.90 -4.51
CA ASP A 109 -0.45 -4.78 -4.46
C ASP A 109 -1.76 -4.02 -4.23
N LEU A 110 -1.92 -2.89 -4.92
CA LEU A 110 -3.11 -2.06 -4.82
C LEU A 110 -3.62 -1.59 -6.20
N LEU A 111 -4.87 -1.13 -6.24
CA LEU A 111 -5.49 -0.52 -7.41
C LEU A 111 -6.02 0.87 -7.06
N VAL A 112 -5.67 1.84 -7.88
CA VAL A 112 -6.17 3.22 -7.77
C VAL A 112 -7.37 3.38 -8.69
N TYR A 113 -8.51 3.83 -8.15
CA TYR A 113 -9.77 4.04 -8.87
C TYR A 113 -10.18 5.50 -8.99
N ALA A 114 -9.51 6.40 -8.27
CA ALA A 114 -9.76 7.85 -8.31
C ALA A 114 -8.55 8.61 -8.84
N ASP A 115 -8.73 9.90 -9.15
CA ASP A 115 -7.60 10.74 -9.53
C ASP A 115 -6.64 10.93 -8.36
N ILE A 116 -5.40 10.43 -8.50
CA ILE A 116 -4.37 10.51 -7.46
C ILE A 116 -4.00 11.96 -7.12
N ALA A 117 -4.34 12.92 -7.99
CA ALA A 117 -4.15 14.34 -7.72
C ALA A 117 -4.98 14.83 -6.51
N GLU A 118 -6.10 14.17 -6.21
CA GLU A 118 -6.89 14.47 -5.00
C GLU A 118 -6.13 14.11 -3.73
N LEU A 119 -5.44 12.96 -3.73
CA LEU A 119 -4.58 12.55 -2.61
C LEU A 119 -3.35 13.46 -2.48
N TRP A 120 -2.75 13.84 -3.63
CA TRP A 120 -1.62 14.77 -3.66
C TRP A 120 -1.96 16.14 -3.07
N ALA A 121 -3.18 16.63 -3.31
CA ALA A 121 -3.65 17.93 -2.85
C ALA A 121 -4.04 17.97 -1.37
N LEU A 122 -4.08 16.83 -0.67
CA LEU A 122 -4.43 16.81 0.76
C LEU A 122 -3.44 17.64 1.59
N ASP A 123 -4.00 18.40 2.53
CA ASP A 123 -3.24 19.15 3.50
C ASP A 123 -2.58 18.20 4.50
N MET A 124 -1.27 18.31 4.62
CA MET A 124 -0.44 17.52 5.56
C MET A 124 -0.47 18.07 6.98
N GLN A 125 -1.08 19.26 7.21
CA GLN A 125 -1.12 19.93 8.52
C GLN A 125 0.25 19.98 9.21
N GLU A 126 1.29 20.30 8.45
CA GLU A 126 2.69 20.34 8.91
C GLU A 126 3.18 19.01 9.53
N LYS A 127 2.52 17.89 9.22
CA LYS A 127 2.96 16.57 9.64
C LYS A 127 3.89 15.94 8.61
N PRO A 128 4.93 15.20 9.05
CA PRO A 128 5.88 14.56 8.14
C PRO A 128 5.28 13.39 7.35
N LEU A 129 4.15 12.83 7.82
CA LEU A 129 3.51 11.65 7.28
C LEU A 129 1.98 11.78 7.34
N ALA A 130 1.30 11.37 6.27
CA ALA A 130 -0.14 11.17 6.29
C ALA A 130 -0.49 9.77 5.77
N ALA A 131 -1.46 9.11 6.42
CA ALA A 131 -1.86 7.74 6.13
C ALA A 131 -3.31 7.46 6.54
N ALA A 132 -3.88 6.35 6.07
CA ALA A 132 -5.20 5.89 6.50
C ALA A 132 -5.09 4.87 7.65
N CYS A 133 -6.05 4.89 8.57
CA CYS A 133 -6.13 3.91 9.66
C CYS A 133 -6.19 2.47 9.15
N ASP A 134 -5.47 1.56 9.81
CA ASP A 134 -5.56 0.11 9.56
C ASP A 134 -6.80 -0.48 10.26
N LEU A 135 -7.87 -0.67 9.50
CA LEU A 135 -9.12 -1.22 10.04
C LEU A 135 -8.98 -2.64 10.59
N GLY A 136 -8.02 -3.43 10.10
CA GLY A 136 -7.76 -4.77 10.62
C GLY A 136 -7.25 -4.74 12.05
N ILE A 137 -6.34 -3.84 12.35
CA ILE A 137 -5.80 -3.60 13.69
C ILE A 137 -6.86 -2.91 14.56
N MET A 138 -7.47 -1.83 14.06
CA MET A 138 -8.41 -1.01 14.83
C MET A 138 -9.67 -1.77 15.29
N ALA A 139 -10.10 -2.80 14.56
CA ALA A 139 -11.27 -3.61 14.89
C ALA A 139 -10.96 -4.87 15.70
N SER A 140 -9.73 -5.14 16.07
CA SER A 140 -9.32 -6.37 16.75
C SER A 140 -8.69 -6.08 18.11
N GLY A 141 -9.42 -6.39 19.21
CA GLY A 141 -8.89 -6.25 20.57
C GLY A 141 -7.54 -6.94 20.74
N ARG A 142 -7.44 -8.22 20.30
CA ARG A 142 -6.19 -8.99 20.37
C ARG A 142 -5.01 -8.30 19.64
N LEU A 143 -5.25 -7.73 18.44
CA LEU A 143 -4.18 -7.06 17.70
C LEU A 143 -3.82 -5.72 18.33
N ARG A 144 -4.79 -5.02 18.93
CA ARG A 144 -4.53 -3.78 19.69
C ARG A 144 -3.72 -4.05 20.94
N ASP A 145 -4.04 -5.13 21.70
CA ASP A 145 -3.23 -5.58 22.83
C ASP A 145 -1.80 -5.89 22.39
N GLN A 146 -1.65 -6.56 21.24
CA GLN A 146 -0.34 -6.81 20.65
C GLN A 146 0.41 -5.49 20.35
N LYS A 147 -0.26 -4.48 19.78
CA LYS A 147 0.36 -3.18 19.50
C LYS A 147 0.73 -2.42 20.79
N ASN A 148 -0.11 -2.50 21.82
CA ASN A 148 0.25 -1.96 23.13
C ASN A 148 1.54 -2.61 23.66
N ASN A 149 1.65 -3.93 23.61
CA ASN A 149 2.79 -4.67 24.15
C ASN A 149 4.09 -4.45 23.36
N TYR A 150 4.03 -4.39 22.02
CA TYR A 150 5.24 -4.32 21.18
C TYR A 150 5.71 -2.90 20.88
N ILE A 151 4.78 -1.95 20.72
CA ILE A 151 5.14 -0.58 20.33
C ILE A 151 4.70 0.48 21.34
N GLY A 152 4.04 0.07 22.44
CA GLY A 152 3.54 1.00 23.45
C GLY A 152 2.35 1.85 22.99
N LEU A 153 1.61 1.38 21.96
CA LEU A 153 0.46 2.11 21.44
C LEU A 153 -0.70 2.05 22.45
N ALA A 154 -1.20 3.20 22.90
CA ALA A 154 -2.38 3.25 23.74
C ALA A 154 -3.58 2.58 23.05
N TYR A 155 -4.45 1.93 23.85
CA TYR A 155 -5.55 1.11 23.30
C TYR A 155 -6.47 1.87 22.33
N ASP A 156 -6.69 3.15 22.59
CA ASP A 156 -7.55 4.01 21.78
C ASP A 156 -6.79 4.82 20.71
N ALA A 157 -5.46 4.76 20.71
CA ALA A 157 -4.67 5.50 19.74
C ALA A 157 -4.85 4.94 18.32
N PRO A 158 -4.89 5.78 17.30
CA PRO A 158 -4.99 5.36 15.91
C PRO A 158 -3.70 4.66 15.48
N TYR A 159 -3.86 3.63 14.64
CA TYR A 159 -2.78 2.88 14.00
C TYR A 159 -3.01 2.88 12.49
N PHE A 160 -2.03 3.30 11.71
CA PHE A 160 -2.17 3.40 10.25
C PHE A 160 -1.59 2.20 9.51
N ASN A 161 -2.13 1.97 8.30
CA ASN A 161 -1.57 1.04 7.33
C ASN A 161 -0.53 1.73 6.46
N ALA A 162 0.65 1.13 6.31
CA ALA A 162 1.80 1.73 5.63
C ALA A 162 1.79 1.55 4.09
N GLY A 163 0.77 0.93 3.50
CA GLY A 163 0.72 0.67 2.05
C GLY A 163 0.39 1.89 1.20
N VAL A 164 -0.17 2.95 1.80
CA VAL A 164 -0.38 4.26 1.16
C VAL A 164 0.05 5.34 2.13
N LEU A 165 1.09 6.08 1.76
CA LEU A 165 1.64 7.17 2.58
C LEU A 165 1.79 8.43 1.73
N VAL A 166 1.44 9.59 2.30
CA VAL A 166 1.88 10.87 1.76
C VAL A 166 3.00 11.35 2.68
N MET A 167 4.16 11.67 2.12
CA MET A 167 5.36 11.99 2.90
C MET A 167 5.89 13.37 2.53
N ASP A 168 6.13 14.21 3.53
CA ASP A 168 6.88 15.46 3.40
C ASP A 168 8.37 15.17 3.58
N LEU A 169 9.10 15.03 2.47
CA LEU A 169 10.52 14.68 2.51
C LEU A 169 11.42 15.80 3.03
N GLN A 170 10.94 17.06 3.05
CA GLN A 170 11.69 18.15 3.68
C GLN A 170 11.69 17.95 5.19
N LEU A 171 10.53 17.70 5.80
CA LEU A 171 10.43 17.43 7.23
C LEU A 171 11.17 16.14 7.61
N TRP A 172 11.12 15.09 6.73
CA TRP A 172 11.87 13.86 6.97
C TRP A 172 13.38 14.09 7.04
N ARG A 173 13.93 14.88 6.10
CA ARG A 173 15.36 15.22 6.10
C ARG A 173 15.74 16.13 7.25
N LEU A 174 14.94 17.16 7.52
CA LEU A 174 15.18 18.11 8.60
C LEU A 174 15.22 17.40 9.97
N GLY A 175 14.33 16.43 10.19
CA GLY A 175 14.26 15.65 11.42
C GLY A 175 15.16 14.42 11.44
N ASN A 176 15.90 14.12 10.35
CA ASN A 176 16.71 12.90 10.18
C ASN A 176 15.93 11.60 10.43
N TYR A 177 14.62 11.60 10.13
CA TYR A 177 13.70 10.52 10.53
C TYR A 177 14.01 9.16 9.89
N ALA A 178 14.61 9.13 8.70
CA ALA A 178 14.99 7.87 8.05
C ALA A 178 15.98 7.07 8.91
N VAL A 179 17.02 7.74 9.44
CA VAL A 179 18.03 7.09 10.29
C VAL A 179 17.40 6.53 11.55
N ASP A 180 16.57 7.32 12.23
CA ASP A 180 15.97 6.94 13.50
C ASP A 180 14.95 5.78 13.33
N VAL A 181 14.10 5.84 12.28
CA VAL A 181 13.12 4.78 12.01
C VAL A 181 13.79 3.48 11.56
N ILE A 182 14.86 3.55 10.75
CA ILE A 182 15.64 2.37 10.35
C ILE A 182 16.33 1.74 11.56
N ALA A 183 16.96 2.54 12.43
CA ALA A 183 17.56 2.02 13.66
C ALA A 183 16.50 1.33 14.53
N LEU A 184 15.34 1.96 14.73
CA LEU A 184 14.22 1.37 15.47
C LEU A 184 13.74 0.05 14.86
N ALA A 185 13.64 -0.04 13.53
CA ALA A 185 13.23 -1.25 12.82
C ALA A 185 14.27 -2.37 12.90
N SER A 186 15.57 -2.03 12.91
CA SER A 186 16.67 -2.99 13.00
C SER A 186 16.81 -3.57 14.40
N ASP A 187 16.58 -2.77 15.43
CA ASP A 187 16.74 -3.18 16.83
C ASP A 187 15.55 -4.00 17.36
N ASN A 188 14.46 -4.08 16.61
CA ASN A 188 13.23 -4.71 17.06
C ASN A 188 12.68 -5.73 16.05
N LYS A 189 12.19 -6.86 16.56
CA LYS A 189 11.45 -7.87 15.78
C LYS A 189 9.95 -7.57 15.84
N PHE A 190 9.52 -6.51 15.18
CA PHE A 190 8.12 -6.11 15.16
C PHE A 190 7.26 -7.10 14.36
N PRO A 191 6.06 -7.48 14.87
CA PRO A 191 5.14 -8.38 14.17
C PRO A 191 4.67 -7.87 12.80
N ASN A 192 4.51 -6.53 12.65
CA ASN A 192 4.16 -5.89 11.39
C ASN A 192 5.33 -5.05 10.83
N HIS A 193 6.58 -5.51 11.09
CA HIS A 193 7.81 -5.02 10.47
C HIS A 193 7.91 -3.48 10.44
N ASP A 194 8.13 -2.92 9.26
CA ASP A 194 8.23 -1.48 8.98
C ASP A 194 6.99 -0.69 9.38
N GLN A 195 5.78 -1.28 9.24
CA GLN A 195 4.54 -0.62 9.66
C GLN A 195 4.50 -0.36 11.17
N ASP A 196 4.97 -1.30 11.99
CA ASP A 196 5.06 -1.11 13.45
C ASP A 196 6.14 -0.08 13.80
N ALA A 197 7.28 -0.10 13.12
CA ALA A 197 8.34 0.90 13.33
C ALA A 197 7.84 2.31 13.02
N LEU A 198 7.16 2.51 11.89
CA LEU A 198 6.57 3.78 11.51
C LEU A 198 5.49 4.24 12.51
N ASN A 199 4.58 3.36 12.92
CA ASN A 199 3.54 3.70 13.89
C ASN A 199 4.09 4.03 15.27
N LYS A 200 5.17 3.36 15.71
CA LYS A 200 5.86 3.67 16.96
C LYS A 200 6.55 5.02 16.89
N PHE A 201 7.32 5.26 15.82
CA PHE A 201 8.12 6.48 15.67
C PHE A 201 7.26 7.73 15.47
N PHE A 202 6.23 7.64 14.62
CA PHE A 202 5.33 8.76 14.31
C PHE A 202 4.07 8.80 15.19
N MET A 203 4.05 8.09 16.33
CA MET A 203 2.92 8.14 17.26
C MET A 203 2.52 9.59 17.54
N ASN A 204 1.25 9.95 17.27
CA ASN A 204 0.70 11.31 17.39
C ASN A 204 1.35 12.39 16.47
N LYS A 205 2.22 12.00 15.54
CA LYS A 205 2.92 12.92 14.63
C LYS A 205 2.54 12.74 13.16
N TRP A 206 1.48 12.00 12.86
CA TRP A 206 1.00 11.78 11.50
C TRP A 206 -0.39 12.38 11.30
N GLN A 207 -0.75 12.63 10.02
CA GLN A 207 -2.05 13.12 9.61
C GLN A 207 -2.93 11.97 9.13
N GLU A 208 -4.15 11.84 9.68
CA GLU A 208 -5.11 10.87 9.19
C GLU A 208 -5.70 11.36 7.85
N ILE A 209 -5.66 10.50 6.82
CA ILE A 209 -6.35 10.71 5.55
C ILE A 209 -7.64 9.87 5.49
N PRO A 210 -8.63 10.23 4.64
CA PRO A 210 -9.85 9.46 4.49
C PRO A 210 -9.58 8.00 4.12
N LEU A 211 -10.31 7.07 4.76
CA LEU A 211 -10.14 5.63 4.57
C LEU A 211 -10.28 5.17 3.12
N LYS A 212 -11.01 5.92 2.28
CA LYS A 212 -11.15 5.62 0.84
C LYS A 212 -9.81 5.50 0.12
N TRP A 213 -8.74 6.14 0.65
CA TRP A 213 -7.40 6.13 0.07
C TRP A 213 -6.54 4.92 0.45
N ASN A 214 -7.03 4.03 1.31
CA ASN A 214 -6.38 2.74 1.57
C ASN A 214 -7.41 1.73 2.10
N VAL A 215 -8.29 1.27 1.21
CA VAL A 215 -9.34 0.32 1.53
C VAL A 215 -8.76 -1.09 1.52
N ILE A 216 -8.61 -1.69 2.68
CA ILE A 216 -8.08 -3.04 2.89
C ILE A 216 -9.20 -4.07 3.10
N PRO A 217 -8.98 -5.38 2.83
CA PRO A 217 -10.01 -6.42 2.93
C PRO A 217 -10.83 -6.47 4.23
N PRO A 218 -10.31 -6.14 5.42
CA PRO A 218 -11.11 -6.09 6.64
C PRO A 218 -12.34 -5.19 6.58
N VAL A 219 -12.35 -4.15 5.72
CA VAL A 219 -13.52 -3.25 5.57
C VAL A 219 -14.79 -3.99 5.13
N PHE A 220 -14.63 -5.14 4.43
CA PHE A 220 -15.72 -5.98 3.94
C PHE A 220 -16.22 -6.98 4.99
N ASN A 221 -15.57 -7.07 6.15
CA ASN A 221 -15.98 -7.95 7.21
C ASN A 221 -17.15 -7.34 8.01
N LEU A 222 -18.27 -8.06 8.08
CA LEU A 222 -19.45 -7.63 8.82
C LEU A 222 -19.14 -7.40 10.31
N PHE A 223 -18.31 -8.27 10.91
CA PHE A 223 -17.92 -8.15 12.32
C PHE A 223 -17.03 -6.92 12.58
N VAL A 224 -16.19 -6.52 11.64
CA VAL A 224 -15.40 -5.28 11.77
C VAL A 224 -16.33 -4.08 11.96
N LYS A 225 -17.44 -4.02 11.23
CA LYS A 225 -18.44 -2.95 11.36
C LYS A 225 -19.08 -2.88 12.74
N ILE A 226 -19.28 -4.03 13.40
CA ILE A 226 -19.88 -4.09 14.73
C ILE A 226 -18.88 -3.68 15.82
N LEU A 227 -17.61 -4.03 15.66
CA LEU A 227 -16.55 -3.80 16.64
C LEU A 227 -15.94 -2.39 16.58
N LEU A 228 -16.16 -1.65 15.49
CA LEU A 228 -15.65 -0.28 15.35
C LEU A 228 -16.51 0.72 16.14
N LYS A 229 -15.87 1.72 16.73
CA LYS A 229 -16.54 2.91 17.27
C LYS A 229 -17.34 3.62 16.16
N ASN A 230 -18.44 4.30 16.50
CA ASN A 230 -19.41 4.85 15.56
C ASN A 230 -18.77 5.70 14.44
N GLU A 231 -17.83 6.58 14.75
CA GLU A 231 -17.18 7.45 13.77
C GLU A 231 -16.33 6.65 12.76
N LEU A 232 -15.49 5.71 13.25
CA LEU A 232 -14.68 4.88 12.37
C LEU A 232 -15.55 3.94 11.54
N ARG A 233 -16.70 3.51 12.07
CA ARG A 233 -17.71 2.72 11.35
C ARG A 233 -18.30 3.49 10.17
N LYS A 234 -18.67 4.77 10.35
CA LYS A 234 -19.16 5.64 9.27
C LYS A 234 -18.10 5.77 8.17
N LYS A 235 -16.87 6.13 8.54
CA LYS A 235 -15.72 6.22 7.61
C LYS A 235 -15.51 4.91 6.84
N ALA A 236 -15.65 3.75 7.49
CA ALA A 236 -15.49 2.44 6.85
C ALA A 236 -16.61 2.13 5.85
N ILE A 237 -17.85 2.52 6.13
CA ILE A 237 -19.00 2.36 5.21
C ILE A 237 -18.79 3.23 3.98
N GLU A 238 -18.45 4.50 4.15
CA GLU A 238 -18.19 5.44 3.05
C GLU A 238 -17.04 4.94 2.15
N ALA A 239 -15.94 4.53 2.76
CA ALA A 239 -14.78 4.00 2.04
C ALA A 239 -15.10 2.72 1.25
N LYS A 240 -15.98 1.86 1.78
CA LYS A 240 -16.45 0.65 1.10
C LYS A 240 -17.26 0.97 -0.15
N LEU A 241 -18.13 1.98 -0.09
CA LEU A 241 -19.01 2.35 -1.20
C LEU A 241 -18.25 3.01 -2.35
N ASN A 242 -17.23 3.83 -2.02
CA ASN A 242 -16.45 4.60 -2.98
C ASN A 242 -14.95 4.49 -2.69
N PRO A 243 -14.34 3.31 -2.90
CA PRO A 243 -12.90 3.16 -2.69
C PRO A 243 -12.11 3.96 -3.73
N ALA A 244 -11.26 4.87 -3.28
CA ALA A 244 -10.31 5.57 -4.15
C ALA A 244 -9.06 4.70 -4.42
N ILE A 245 -8.62 3.95 -3.41
CA ILE A 245 -7.59 2.91 -3.54
C ILE A 245 -8.08 1.64 -2.84
N PHE A 246 -8.06 0.52 -3.56
CA PHE A 246 -8.22 -0.81 -2.98
C PHE A 246 -6.87 -1.49 -2.87
N HIS A 247 -6.51 -1.91 -1.66
CA HIS A 247 -5.23 -2.53 -1.35
C HIS A 247 -5.44 -3.99 -0.96
N TYR A 248 -4.82 -4.91 -1.68
CA TYR A 248 -4.88 -6.36 -1.43
C TYR A 248 -4.01 -6.75 -0.21
N ALA A 249 -4.07 -5.98 0.87
CA ALA A 249 -3.32 -6.24 2.09
C ALA A 249 -3.61 -7.64 2.66
N GLY A 250 -2.56 -8.32 3.13
CA GLY A 250 -2.64 -9.68 3.67
C GLY A 250 -2.41 -10.77 2.61
N GLY A 251 -2.57 -12.03 3.03
CA GLY A 251 -2.15 -13.20 2.25
C GLY A 251 -3.04 -13.59 1.07
N TYR A 252 -4.18 -12.91 0.85
CA TYR A 252 -5.00 -13.14 -0.33
C TYR A 252 -4.60 -12.19 -1.46
N LYS A 253 -4.12 -12.76 -2.57
CA LYS A 253 -3.75 -12.00 -3.75
C LYS A 253 -4.55 -12.47 -4.99
N PRO A 254 -5.06 -11.55 -5.84
CA PRO A 254 -5.86 -11.91 -7.01
C PRO A 254 -5.08 -12.74 -8.04
N TRP A 255 -3.77 -12.61 -8.09
CA TRP A 255 -2.87 -13.34 -8.98
C TRP A 255 -2.47 -14.73 -8.48
N GLU A 256 -2.79 -15.08 -7.24
CA GLU A 256 -2.54 -16.42 -6.68
C GLU A 256 -3.76 -17.31 -6.68
N TYR A 257 -4.96 -16.72 -6.68
CA TYR A 257 -6.21 -17.43 -6.55
C TYR A 257 -7.21 -16.99 -7.61
N LYS A 258 -7.76 -17.96 -8.35
CA LYS A 258 -8.88 -17.72 -9.26
C LYS A 258 -10.17 -17.54 -8.47
N VAL A 259 -10.48 -16.35 -8.06
CA VAL A 259 -11.70 -16.00 -7.35
C VAL A 259 -12.46 -14.93 -8.12
N TYR A 260 -13.72 -15.19 -8.42
CA TYR A 260 -14.59 -14.21 -9.07
C TYR A 260 -15.12 -13.25 -8.01
N THR A 261 -14.47 -12.11 -7.87
CA THR A 261 -14.95 -10.96 -7.12
C THR A 261 -14.71 -9.71 -7.96
N GLY A 262 -15.50 -8.66 -7.79
CA GLY A 262 -15.34 -7.41 -8.54
C GLY A 262 -13.94 -6.80 -8.39
N PHE A 263 -13.27 -7.04 -7.25
CA PHE A 263 -11.90 -6.58 -7.03
C PHE A 263 -10.87 -7.37 -7.85
N ASN A 264 -11.09 -8.68 -8.08
CA ASN A 264 -10.24 -9.47 -8.95
C ASN A 264 -10.40 -9.05 -10.41
N GLU A 265 -11.64 -8.77 -10.85
CA GLU A 265 -11.91 -8.23 -12.18
C GLU A 265 -11.16 -6.93 -12.40
N GLY A 266 -11.10 -6.05 -11.38
CA GLY A 266 -10.30 -4.82 -11.40
C GLY A 266 -8.83 -5.07 -11.66
N TYR A 267 -8.22 -6.05 -10.98
CA TYR A 267 -6.82 -6.42 -11.20
C TYR A 267 -6.56 -6.84 -12.65
N TYR A 268 -7.37 -7.74 -13.20
CA TYR A 268 -7.21 -8.23 -14.57
C TYR A 268 -7.54 -7.18 -15.62
N LYS A 269 -8.48 -6.26 -15.34
CA LYS A 269 -8.73 -5.09 -16.19
C LYS A 269 -7.45 -4.27 -16.39
N TYR A 270 -6.75 -3.93 -15.32
CA TYR A 270 -5.50 -3.14 -15.42
C TYR A 270 -4.33 -3.98 -15.91
N LEU A 271 -4.24 -5.28 -15.60
CA LEU A 271 -3.24 -6.18 -16.16
C LEU A 271 -3.30 -6.20 -17.70
N ALA A 272 -4.50 -6.22 -18.28
CA ALA A 272 -4.70 -6.19 -19.74
C ALA A 272 -4.16 -4.88 -20.39
N MET A 273 -3.96 -3.82 -19.61
CA MET A 273 -3.39 -2.53 -20.09
C MET A 273 -1.86 -2.49 -19.99
N THR A 274 -1.22 -3.52 -19.44
CA THR A 274 0.22 -3.58 -19.24
C THR A 274 0.92 -4.44 -20.30
N GLU A 275 2.23 -4.34 -20.40
CA GLU A 275 3.07 -5.26 -21.16
C GLU A 275 3.19 -6.67 -20.53
N PHE A 276 2.48 -6.92 -19.44
CA PHE A 276 2.34 -8.23 -18.79
C PHE A 276 0.98 -8.90 -19.08
N ARG A 277 0.18 -8.36 -20.01
CA ARG A 277 -1.17 -8.84 -20.33
C ARG A 277 -1.26 -10.31 -20.73
N ASP A 278 -0.21 -10.87 -21.32
CA ASP A 278 -0.14 -12.28 -21.74
C ASP A 278 0.33 -13.22 -20.63
N SER A 279 0.48 -12.71 -19.39
CA SER A 279 0.89 -13.51 -18.25
C SER A 279 -0.18 -14.58 -17.92
N ILE A 280 0.31 -15.79 -17.60
CA ILE A 280 -0.56 -16.93 -17.29
C ILE A 280 -1.39 -16.63 -16.04
N MET A 281 -2.70 -16.75 -16.16
CA MET A 281 -3.62 -16.63 -15.03
C MET A 281 -3.35 -17.75 -14.02
N PRO A 282 -3.29 -17.44 -12.72
CA PRO A 282 -3.04 -18.45 -11.70
C PRO A 282 -4.16 -19.49 -11.72
N GLN A 283 -3.74 -20.75 -11.73
CA GLN A 283 -4.67 -21.86 -11.49
C GLN A 283 -4.88 -21.97 -9.98
N PHE A 284 -6.14 -22.09 -9.56
CA PHE A 284 -6.50 -22.32 -8.16
C PHE A 284 -5.85 -23.61 -7.67
N ASP A 285 -4.86 -23.52 -6.78
CA ASP A 285 -4.30 -24.70 -6.12
C ASP A 285 -5.21 -25.12 -4.96
N LYS A 286 -6.04 -26.13 -5.18
CA LYS A 286 -6.92 -26.72 -4.15
C LYS A 286 -6.15 -27.30 -2.95
N ARG A 287 -4.83 -27.51 -3.05
CA ARG A 287 -3.98 -28.06 -2.00
C ARG A 287 -3.58 -27.07 -0.92
N ARG A 288 -3.67 -25.77 -1.16
CA ARG A 288 -3.45 -24.74 -0.11
C ARG A 288 -4.65 -24.68 0.85
N LYS A 289 -4.68 -25.55 1.86
CA LYS A 289 -5.69 -25.55 2.96
C LYS A 289 -5.46 -24.39 3.95
N ASN A 290 -5.33 -23.16 3.49
CA ASN A 290 -5.21 -22.02 4.40
C ASN A 290 -6.62 -21.53 4.79
N ARG A 291 -7.07 -21.90 6.02
CA ARG A 291 -8.39 -21.52 6.54
C ARG A 291 -8.58 -19.99 6.61
N SER A 292 -7.51 -19.23 6.84
CA SER A 292 -7.56 -17.76 6.89
C SER A 292 -7.87 -17.17 5.51
N ILE A 293 -7.18 -17.63 4.48
CA ILE A 293 -7.40 -17.21 3.08
C ILE A 293 -8.80 -17.59 2.62
N ASN A 294 -9.26 -18.82 2.89
CA ASN A 294 -10.60 -19.24 2.54
C ASN A 294 -11.70 -18.39 3.20
N ARG A 295 -11.51 -17.96 4.45
CA ARG A 295 -12.42 -17.02 5.13
C ARG A 295 -12.39 -15.64 4.47
N GLN A 296 -11.23 -15.16 4.06
CA GLN A 296 -11.10 -13.87 3.37
C GLN A 296 -11.81 -13.92 2.01
N ILE A 297 -11.60 -14.97 1.22
CA ILE A 297 -12.30 -15.21 -0.05
C ILE A 297 -13.81 -15.24 0.14
N PHE A 298 -14.31 -16.01 1.12
CA PHE A 298 -15.74 -16.08 1.42
C PHE A 298 -16.35 -14.71 1.74
N ARG A 299 -15.64 -13.90 2.53
CA ARG A 299 -16.09 -12.55 2.91
C ARG A 299 -16.14 -11.59 1.71
N LEU A 300 -15.15 -11.68 0.81
CA LEU A 300 -15.14 -10.87 -0.42
C LEU A 300 -16.28 -11.27 -1.35
N ARG A 301 -16.54 -12.57 -1.52
CA ARG A 301 -17.70 -13.06 -2.31
C ARG A 301 -19.03 -12.61 -1.73
N LEU A 302 -19.18 -12.65 -0.42
CA LEU A 302 -20.39 -12.18 0.24
C LEU A 302 -20.57 -10.68 0.06
N ALA A 303 -19.50 -9.89 0.14
CA ALA A 303 -19.54 -8.45 -0.10
C ALA A 303 -19.93 -8.12 -1.54
N ASP A 304 -19.42 -8.85 -2.52
CA ASP A 304 -19.75 -8.70 -3.95
C ASP A 304 -21.21 -9.08 -4.24
N PHE A 305 -21.71 -10.16 -3.62
CA PHE A 305 -23.12 -10.55 -3.70
C PHE A 305 -24.05 -9.46 -3.17
N TRP A 306 -23.75 -8.89 -2.00
CA TRP A 306 -24.55 -7.80 -1.44
C TRP A 306 -24.46 -6.53 -2.27
N ALA A 307 -23.31 -6.20 -2.84
CA ALA A 307 -23.16 -5.04 -3.73
C ALA A 307 -24.04 -5.17 -4.98
N LYS A 308 -24.13 -6.38 -5.59
CA LYS A 308 -24.98 -6.66 -6.77
C LYS A 308 -26.47 -6.70 -6.45
N LEU A 309 -26.87 -6.95 -5.20
CA LEU A 309 -28.28 -6.96 -4.79
C LEU A 309 -28.84 -5.56 -4.53
N PHE A 310 -27.99 -4.57 -4.26
CA PHE A 310 -28.36 -3.21 -3.91
C PHE A 310 -27.80 -2.16 -4.90
N SER A 311 -27.23 -2.58 -6.02
CA SER A 311 -26.94 -1.76 -7.21
C SER A 311 -28.10 -1.82 -8.21
#